data_810dc7a3d624fc0ef04e6cae8cbc7059
#
_entry.id   810dc7a3d624fc0ef04e6cae8cbc7059
#
_cell.length_a   1.000
_cell.length_b   1.000
_cell.length_c   1.000
_cell.angle_alpha   90.00
_cell.angle_beta   90.00
_cell.angle_gamma   90.00
#
_symmetry.space_group_name_H-M   'P 1'
#
loop_
_entity.id
_entity.type
_entity.pdbx_description
1 polymer ?
#
loop_
_entity_poly.entity_id
_entity_poly.type
_entity_poly.pdbx_seq_one_letter_code
_entity_poly.pdbx_strand_id
1 'polypeptide(L)'
;MNRTDALYQSFLDILREELVPAMGCTEPIAIAYAAAQARGVLGKRPERVRIEVSGNIIKNVKSVIVPHTGSMHGIAAAAAAGIIAGREDRELEVLSEVTQAQIEEMRAYLKEAAFEIRPIDSPFIFDIRITVCADGDQATARIVGSHTNLVQLLHGTTRIIDRPCSETVSERRTDRSILTVERIVDFADSLCPEDVQELFERQISYNMAIAEAGLSGSYGANVGRTLREAYGETVNNRARYMAAAASDARMSGCELPVIINSGSGNQGITASVPVVVYAQELGVSRETLYRALAVSNLSTIHIKAHIGTLSAYCGAVSAGCGAGAGITYLYGGGYEHIKHTLVNAMAITSGIICDGAKPSCAAKIATSVDAGLLGYHMYRCGNQFYAGDGIVKSGIEHTIETVGTLAHTGMADTDRQIVRLMMED
;
A
#
# COMPACT_ATOMS: atom_id res chain seq x y z
N MET A 1 -12.65 -20.24 -17.46
CA MET A 1 -13.97 -19.69 -16.97
C MET A 1 -14.74 -19.08 -18.12
N ASN A 2 -16.09 -18.94 -18.02
CA ASN A 2 -16.84 -18.17 -19.01
C ASN A 2 -17.12 -16.75 -18.48
N ARG A 3 -17.20 -15.77 -19.38
CA ARG A 3 -17.45 -14.36 -19.03
C ARG A 3 -18.74 -14.14 -18.21
N THR A 4 -19.73 -15.01 -18.39
CA THR A 4 -21.03 -14.98 -17.68
C THR A 4 -21.03 -15.70 -16.33
N ASP A 5 -19.96 -16.39 -15.97
CA ASP A 5 -19.88 -17.15 -14.73
C ASP A 5 -19.81 -16.18 -13.54
N ALA A 6 -20.53 -16.48 -12.46
CA ALA A 6 -20.47 -15.69 -11.23
C ALA A 6 -19.04 -15.59 -10.68
N LEU A 7 -18.24 -16.64 -10.83
CA LEU A 7 -16.86 -16.65 -10.41
C LEU A 7 -16.00 -15.66 -11.20
N TYR A 8 -16.18 -15.57 -12.55
CA TYR A 8 -15.50 -14.60 -13.38
C TYR A 8 -15.84 -13.16 -12.95
N GLN A 9 -17.12 -12.88 -12.70
CA GLN A 9 -17.54 -11.55 -12.22
C GLN A 9 -16.94 -11.22 -10.85
N SER A 10 -16.87 -12.19 -9.93
CA SER A 10 -16.23 -12.00 -8.63
C SER A 10 -14.75 -11.64 -8.74
N PHE A 11 -14.02 -12.20 -9.69
CA PHE A 11 -12.61 -11.82 -9.95
C PHE A 11 -12.49 -10.39 -10.48
N LEU A 12 -13.38 -9.97 -11.37
CA LEU A 12 -13.44 -8.57 -11.82
C LEU A 12 -13.76 -7.61 -10.68
N ASP A 13 -14.71 -7.97 -9.82
CA ASP A 13 -15.08 -7.14 -8.68
C ASP A 13 -13.94 -7.02 -7.68
N ILE A 14 -13.19 -8.11 -7.41
CA ILE A 14 -11.97 -8.06 -6.59
C ILE A 14 -10.95 -7.09 -7.18
N LEU A 15 -10.69 -7.15 -8.48
CA LEU A 15 -9.77 -6.22 -9.14
C LEU A 15 -10.23 -4.77 -9.01
N ARG A 16 -11.52 -4.50 -9.22
CA ARG A 16 -12.10 -3.15 -9.10
C ARG A 16 -12.05 -2.58 -7.67
N GLU A 17 -12.28 -3.44 -6.69
CA GLU A 17 -12.23 -3.08 -5.27
C GLU A 17 -10.80 -2.78 -4.77
N GLU A 18 -9.80 -3.45 -5.33
CA GLU A 18 -8.42 -3.37 -4.85
C GLU A 18 -7.54 -2.40 -5.65
N LEU A 19 -7.85 -2.19 -6.94
CA LEU A 19 -7.05 -1.35 -7.83
C LEU A 19 -7.67 0.05 -7.95
N VAL A 20 -7.54 0.84 -6.91
CA VAL A 20 -8.09 2.19 -6.85
C VAL A 20 -6.99 3.26 -6.83
N PRO A 21 -7.26 4.48 -7.32
CA PRO A 21 -6.28 5.56 -7.28
C PRO A 21 -6.04 6.05 -5.85
N ALA A 22 -4.80 6.41 -5.57
CA ALA A 22 -4.41 7.10 -4.33
C ALA A 22 -3.26 8.09 -4.59
N MET A 23 -3.29 9.22 -3.89
CA MET A 23 -2.23 10.23 -3.93
C MET A 23 -1.41 10.16 -2.65
N GLY A 24 -0.10 9.97 -2.77
CA GLY A 24 0.80 9.92 -1.64
C GLY A 24 0.52 8.75 -0.68
N CYS A 25 0.80 8.95 0.62
CA CYS A 25 0.48 7.99 1.68
C CYS A 25 -0.88 8.33 2.28
N THR A 26 -1.77 7.35 2.35
CA THR A 26 -3.17 7.55 2.78
C THR A 26 -3.33 7.76 4.28
N GLU A 27 -2.42 7.22 5.11
CA GLU A 27 -2.50 7.36 6.57
C GLU A 27 -2.27 8.80 7.06
N PRO A 28 -1.30 9.58 6.55
CA PRO A 28 -1.23 11.02 6.86
C PRO A 28 -2.47 11.79 6.44
N ILE A 29 -3.07 11.43 5.30
CA ILE A 29 -4.31 12.05 4.83
C ILE A 29 -5.47 11.75 5.77
N ALA A 30 -5.59 10.53 6.29
CA ALA A 30 -6.62 10.19 7.29
C ALA A 30 -6.45 10.98 8.60
N ILE A 31 -5.21 11.22 9.05
CA ILE A 31 -4.93 12.11 10.20
C ILE A 31 -5.36 13.55 9.89
N ALA A 32 -5.01 14.06 8.70
CA ALA A 32 -5.42 15.40 8.27
C ALA A 32 -6.94 15.52 8.19
N TYR A 33 -7.62 14.51 7.68
CA TYR A 33 -9.08 14.45 7.61
C TYR A 33 -9.72 14.46 9.00
N ALA A 34 -9.26 13.62 9.93
CA ALA A 34 -9.75 13.64 11.32
C ALA A 34 -9.52 15.01 12.00
N ALA A 35 -8.35 15.62 11.75
CA ALA A 35 -8.01 16.93 12.29
C ALA A 35 -8.89 18.05 11.70
N ALA A 36 -9.18 18.01 10.40
CA ALA A 36 -10.09 18.94 9.73
C ALA A 36 -11.52 18.83 10.31
N GLN A 37 -12.03 17.60 10.46
CA GLN A 37 -13.34 17.34 11.07
C GLN A 37 -13.45 17.91 12.50
N ALA A 38 -12.45 17.64 13.34
CA ALA A 38 -12.43 18.15 14.71
C ALA A 38 -12.35 19.68 14.74
N ARG A 39 -11.49 20.30 13.90
CA ARG A 39 -11.39 21.76 13.78
C ARG A 39 -12.69 22.39 13.25
N GLY A 40 -13.33 21.77 12.25
CA GLY A 40 -14.62 22.24 11.70
C GLY A 40 -15.70 22.34 12.78
N VAL A 41 -15.79 21.33 13.66
CA VAL A 41 -16.74 21.32 14.79
C VAL A 41 -16.36 22.33 15.88
N LEU A 42 -15.06 22.48 16.21
CA LEU A 42 -14.58 23.47 17.18
C LEU A 42 -14.85 24.92 16.70
N GLY A 43 -14.86 25.15 15.39
CA GLY A 43 -15.17 26.45 14.77
C GLY A 43 -14.08 27.51 14.92
N LYS A 44 -12.91 27.16 15.47
CA LYS A 44 -11.79 28.08 15.69
C LYS A 44 -10.44 27.35 15.61
N ARG A 45 -9.33 28.12 15.54
CA ARG A 45 -7.95 27.59 15.51
C ARG A 45 -7.59 27.00 16.87
N PRO A 46 -7.23 25.72 16.95
CA PRO A 46 -6.86 25.09 18.21
C PRO A 46 -5.50 25.56 18.74
N GLU A 47 -5.36 25.65 20.05
CA GLU A 47 -4.09 25.92 20.76
C GLU A 47 -3.40 24.63 21.19
N ARG A 48 -4.17 23.55 21.43
CA ARG A 48 -3.68 22.23 21.80
C ARG A 48 -4.33 21.17 20.94
N VAL A 49 -3.49 20.22 20.52
CA VAL A 49 -3.89 19.10 19.66
C VAL A 49 -3.37 17.81 20.29
N ARG A 50 -4.29 16.96 20.76
CA ARG A 50 -3.97 15.61 21.20
C ARG A 50 -4.28 14.63 20.10
N ILE A 51 -3.30 13.82 19.75
CA ILE A 51 -3.37 12.83 18.68
C ILE A 51 -3.10 11.46 19.29
N GLU A 52 -4.14 10.65 19.37
CA GLU A 52 -4.06 9.29 19.88
C GLU A 52 -4.23 8.33 18.70
N VAL A 53 -3.25 7.49 18.42
CA VAL A 53 -3.22 6.64 17.22
C VAL A 53 -2.73 5.23 17.52
N SER A 54 -3.23 4.25 16.78
CA SER A 54 -2.73 2.87 16.88
C SER A 54 -1.25 2.78 16.48
N GLY A 55 -0.55 1.77 17.00
CA GLY A 55 0.88 1.57 16.72
C GLY A 55 1.20 1.48 15.22
N ASN A 56 0.29 0.90 14.42
CA ASN A 56 0.45 0.84 12.98
C ASN A 56 0.39 2.20 12.29
N ILE A 57 -0.44 3.13 12.78
CA ILE A 57 -0.47 4.51 12.28
C ILE A 57 0.84 5.23 12.63
N ILE A 58 1.36 5.05 13.86
CA ILE A 58 2.68 5.60 14.24
C ILE A 58 3.74 5.11 13.27
N LYS A 59 3.81 3.79 13.07
CA LYS A 59 4.75 3.14 12.17
C LYS A 59 4.71 3.69 10.74
N ASN A 60 3.50 3.91 10.20
CA ASN A 60 3.32 4.29 8.80
C ASN A 60 3.39 5.80 8.54
N VAL A 61 3.32 6.64 9.57
CA VAL A 61 3.27 8.10 9.40
C VAL A 61 4.51 8.82 9.92
N LYS A 62 5.22 8.27 10.93
CA LYS A 62 6.35 8.95 11.61
C LYS A 62 7.36 9.56 10.63
N SER A 63 7.70 8.87 9.54
CA SER A 63 8.76 9.27 8.60
C SER A 63 8.26 9.64 7.20
N VAL A 64 6.94 9.70 6.97
CA VAL A 64 6.34 9.95 5.67
C VAL A 64 6.13 11.45 5.46
N ILE A 65 6.41 11.92 4.26
CA ILE A 65 6.06 13.27 3.83
C ILE A 65 4.54 13.36 3.66
N VAL A 66 3.95 14.38 4.27
CA VAL A 66 2.53 14.70 4.11
C VAL A 66 2.33 15.39 2.77
N PRO A 67 1.45 14.91 1.89
CA PRO A 67 1.20 15.53 0.59
C PRO A 67 0.82 17.02 0.71
N HIS A 68 1.20 17.82 -0.28
CA HIS A 68 0.87 19.24 -0.39
C HIS A 68 1.32 20.13 0.80
N THR A 69 2.34 19.72 1.58
CA THR A 69 2.80 20.48 2.75
C THR A 69 4.20 21.09 2.61
N GLY A 70 4.80 21.05 1.42
CA GLY A 70 6.16 21.53 1.23
C GLY A 70 7.19 20.72 2.03
N SER A 71 7.12 19.40 1.92
CA SER A 71 8.01 18.41 2.52
C SER A 71 7.95 18.27 4.06
N MET A 72 6.87 18.71 4.70
CA MET A 72 6.66 18.40 6.12
C MET A 72 6.32 16.93 6.30
N HIS A 73 6.77 16.32 7.39
CA HIS A 73 6.58 14.89 7.65
C HIS A 73 6.12 14.61 9.08
N GLY A 74 5.51 13.46 9.25
CA GLY A 74 5.11 12.94 10.54
C GLY A 74 3.69 13.31 10.97
N ILE A 75 3.29 12.77 12.11
CA ILE A 75 1.92 12.80 12.62
C ILE A 75 1.45 14.23 12.94
N ALA A 76 2.31 15.02 13.61
CA ALA A 76 1.98 16.41 13.93
C ALA A 76 1.78 17.26 12.68
N ALA A 77 2.63 17.08 11.65
CA ALA A 77 2.51 17.78 10.38
C ALA A 77 1.20 17.44 9.65
N ALA A 78 0.81 16.17 9.66
CA ALA A 78 -0.47 15.74 9.08
C ALA A 78 -1.67 16.38 9.77
N ALA A 79 -1.67 16.41 11.11
CA ALA A 79 -2.73 17.06 11.87
C ALA A 79 -2.76 18.60 11.66
N ALA A 80 -1.58 19.24 11.64
CA ALA A 80 -1.46 20.68 11.37
C ALA A 80 -1.98 21.03 9.97
N ALA A 81 -1.68 20.21 8.96
CA ALA A 81 -2.19 20.39 7.60
C ALA A 81 -3.72 20.32 7.56
N GLY A 82 -4.33 19.33 8.22
CA GLY A 82 -5.78 19.23 8.34
C GLY A 82 -6.43 20.43 9.06
N ILE A 83 -5.79 20.92 10.11
CA ILE A 83 -6.30 22.07 10.89
C ILE A 83 -6.22 23.37 10.08
N ILE A 84 -5.13 23.63 9.39
CA ILE A 84 -4.89 24.92 8.70
C ILE A 84 -5.54 24.96 7.32
N ALA A 85 -5.44 23.89 6.55
CA ALA A 85 -5.87 23.88 5.15
C ALA A 85 -6.91 22.80 4.81
N GLY A 86 -7.20 21.90 5.74
CA GLY A 86 -8.06 20.74 5.46
C GLY A 86 -9.49 21.14 5.12
N ARG A 87 -10.01 20.54 4.04
CA ARG A 87 -11.39 20.61 3.63
C ARG A 87 -12.13 19.36 4.11
N GLU A 88 -12.93 19.50 5.17
CA GLU A 88 -13.64 18.40 5.83
C GLU A 88 -14.64 17.66 4.93
N ASP A 89 -15.08 18.29 3.85
CA ASP A 89 -16.01 17.73 2.85
C ASP A 89 -15.31 16.87 1.78
N ARG A 90 -13.95 16.82 1.75
CA ARG A 90 -13.16 16.21 0.68
C ARG A 90 -12.54 14.87 1.03
N GLU A 91 -12.76 14.34 2.22
CA GLU A 91 -12.24 13.02 2.63
C GLU A 91 -10.76 12.81 2.33
N LEU A 92 -10.40 11.87 1.42
CA LEU A 92 -9.00 11.60 1.04
C LEU A 92 -8.38 12.71 0.16
N GLU A 93 -9.14 13.65 -0.31
CA GLU A 93 -8.68 14.84 -1.01
C GLU A 93 -8.64 16.07 -0.09
N VAL A 94 -8.70 15.90 1.22
CA VAL A 94 -8.74 16.94 2.26
C VAL A 94 -7.65 18.01 2.11
N LEU A 95 -6.50 17.69 1.52
CA LEU A 95 -5.36 18.58 1.29
C LEU A 95 -5.15 18.94 -0.19
N SER A 96 -6.10 18.68 -1.09
CA SER A 96 -5.93 18.88 -2.53
C SER A 96 -5.75 20.35 -2.97
N GLU A 97 -6.21 21.29 -2.16
CA GLU A 97 -6.26 22.73 -2.49
C GLU A 97 -5.31 23.57 -1.60
N VAL A 98 -4.25 22.98 -1.05
CA VAL A 98 -3.30 23.67 -0.16
C VAL A 98 -2.51 24.73 -0.93
N THR A 99 -2.49 25.95 -0.41
CA THR A 99 -1.75 27.08 -0.98
C THR A 99 -0.38 27.26 -0.31
N GLN A 100 0.54 27.99 -1.00
CA GLN A 100 1.86 28.29 -0.45
C GLN A 100 1.77 29.08 0.87
N ALA A 101 0.83 30.01 1.02
CA ALA A 101 0.62 30.77 2.25
C ALA A 101 0.21 29.85 3.41
N GLN A 102 -0.66 28.87 3.15
CA GLN A 102 -1.05 27.88 4.15
C GLN A 102 0.10 26.96 4.56
N ILE A 103 1.04 26.63 3.65
CA ILE A 103 2.25 25.87 4.00
C ILE A 103 3.11 26.66 5.01
N GLU A 104 3.26 27.96 4.83
CA GLU A 104 4.00 28.81 5.77
C GLU A 104 3.25 28.92 7.11
N GLU A 105 1.93 29.06 7.07
CA GLU A 105 1.08 29.05 8.27
C GLU A 105 1.17 27.73 9.03
N MET A 106 1.18 26.58 8.36
CA MET A 106 1.38 25.25 8.97
C MET A 106 2.72 25.18 9.73
N ARG A 107 3.80 25.71 9.11
CA ARG A 107 5.13 25.76 9.76
C ARG A 107 5.16 26.62 11.01
N ALA A 108 4.46 27.75 11.00
CA ALA A 108 4.29 28.60 12.17
C ALA A 108 3.45 27.90 13.24
N TYR A 109 2.33 27.33 12.86
CA TYR A 109 1.41 26.64 13.75
C TYR A 109 2.05 25.44 14.47
N LEU A 110 2.90 24.67 13.79
CA LEU A 110 3.66 23.58 14.40
C LEU A 110 4.62 24.03 15.51
N LYS A 111 5.03 25.30 15.53
CA LYS A 111 5.88 25.87 16.57
C LYS A 111 5.09 26.52 17.71
N GLU A 112 3.88 27.00 17.43
CA GLU A 112 3.04 27.77 18.35
C GLU A 112 2.11 26.86 19.18
N ALA A 113 1.47 25.89 18.52
CA ALA A 113 0.49 25.02 19.17
C ALA A 113 1.16 23.83 19.90
N ALA A 114 0.52 23.38 20.96
CA ALA A 114 0.99 22.20 21.70
C ALA A 114 0.44 20.94 21.07
N PHE A 115 1.32 20.15 20.45
CA PHE A 115 1.00 18.83 19.90
C PHE A 115 1.41 17.73 20.87
N GLU A 116 0.46 16.87 21.22
CA GLU A 116 0.68 15.70 22.05
C GLU A 116 0.32 14.44 21.29
N ILE A 117 1.31 13.57 21.00
CA ILE A 117 1.12 12.32 20.29
C ILE A 117 1.22 11.17 21.29
N ARG A 118 0.20 10.31 21.32
CA ARG A 118 0.15 9.15 22.21
C ARG A 118 -0.27 7.89 21.45
N PRO A 119 0.25 6.71 21.82
CA PRO A 119 -0.35 5.47 21.37
C PRO A 119 -1.71 5.29 22.03
N ILE A 120 -2.68 4.81 21.27
CA ILE A 120 -3.97 4.35 21.79
C ILE A 120 -3.91 2.83 21.98
N ASP A 121 -4.31 2.35 23.16
CA ASP A 121 -4.57 0.93 23.36
C ASP A 121 -5.94 0.61 22.76
N SER A 122 -5.91 0.03 21.57
CA SER A 122 -7.10 -0.23 20.75
C SER A 122 -7.04 -1.63 20.17
N PRO A 123 -8.16 -2.37 20.13
CA PRO A 123 -8.22 -3.64 19.41
C PRO A 123 -8.13 -3.44 17.89
N PHE A 124 -8.31 -2.21 17.41
CA PHE A 124 -8.31 -1.90 15.99
C PHE A 124 -6.90 -1.58 15.48
N ILE A 125 -6.52 -2.20 14.39
CA ILE A 125 -5.23 -1.97 13.72
C ILE A 125 -5.14 -0.54 13.17
N PHE A 126 -6.25 0.01 12.68
CA PHE A 126 -6.39 1.37 12.20
C PHE A 126 -7.31 2.14 13.14
N ASP A 127 -6.73 2.99 13.98
CA ASP A 127 -7.47 3.84 14.94
C ASP A 127 -6.76 5.19 15.07
N ILE A 128 -7.48 6.26 14.77
CA ILE A 128 -7.02 7.65 14.85
C ILE A 128 -8.05 8.42 15.65
N ARG A 129 -7.63 9.01 16.77
CA ARG A 129 -8.44 9.94 17.55
C ARG A 129 -7.72 11.28 17.68
N ILE A 130 -8.37 12.34 17.25
CA ILE A 130 -7.83 13.70 17.35
C ILE A 130 -8.75 14.53 18.22
N THR A 131 -8.20 15.08 19.30
CA THR A 131 -8.87 16.05 20.17
C THR A 131 -8.20 17.40 20.04
N VAL A 132 -8.95 18.42 19.66
CA VAL A 132 -8.51 19.80 19.49
C VAL A 132 -9.15 20.69 20.56
N CYS A 133 -8.37 21.61 21.14
CA CYS A 133 -8.84 22.50 22.22
C CYS A 133 -8.44 23.95 21.95
N ALA A 134 -9.35 24.89 22.25
CA ALA A 134 -9.11 26.33 22.29
C ALA A 134 -10.10 27.03 23.26
N ASP A 135 -9.63 28.01 24.03
CA ASP A 135 -10.43 28.83 24.98
C ASP A 135 -11.31 27.99 25.93
N GLY A 136 -10.83 26.84 26.38
CA GLY A 136 -11.57 25.95 27.28
C GLY A 136 -12.61 25.06 26.58
N ASP A 137 -12.82 25.22 25.29
CA ASP A 137 -13.69 24.39 24.45
C ASP A 137 -12.89 23.28 23.78
N GLN A 138 -13.54 22.15 23.41
CA GLN A 138 -12.89 21.03 22.74
C GLN A 138 -13.79 20.31 21.73
N ALA A 139 -13.17 19.75 20.70
CA ALA A 139 -13.82 18.84 19.77
C ALA A 139 -12.95 17.60 19.53
N THR A 140 -13.60 16.47 19.27
CA THR A 140 -12.92 15.19 19.03
C THR A 140 -13.48 14.52 17.79
N ALA A 141 -12.60 14.05 16.91
CA ALA A 141 -12.91 13.17 15.79
C ALA A 141 -12.18 11.83 15.94
N ARG A 142 -12.85 10.70 15.62
CA ARG A 142 -12.23 9.37 15.61
C ARG A 142 -12.57 8.62 14.34
N ILE A 143 -11.54 8.06 13.72
CA ILE A 143 -11.61 7.21 12.52
C ILE A 143 -11.14 5.81 12.89
N VAL A 144 -11.88 4.77 12.50
CA VAL A 144 -11.55 3.36 12.81
C VAL A 144 -11.74 2.48 11.58
N GLY A 145 -10.82 1.53 11.37
CA GLY A 145 -10.90 0.44 10.39
C GLY A 145 -10.58 0.84 8.95
N SER A 146 -10.95 2.03 8.50
CA SER A 146 -10.59 2.56 7.17
C SER A 146 -10.33 4.06 7.21
N HIS A 147 -9.66 4.60 6.19
CA HIS A 147 -9.14 5.96 6.17
C HIS A 147 -10.20 7.08 6.28
N THR A 148 -11.46 6.82 5.92
CA THR A 148 -12.55 7.80 5.92
C THR A 148 -13.70 7.42 6.86
N ASN A 149 -13.61 6.29 7.55
CA ASN A 149 -14.68 5.84 8.45
C ASN A 149 -14.69 6.63 9.77
N LEU A 150 -15.30 7.81 9.72
CA LEU A 150 -15.51 8.66 10.90
C LEU A 150 -16.60 8.03 11.78
N VAL A 151 -16.18 7.38 12.87
CA VAL A 151 -17.09 6.71 13.82
C VAL A 151 -17.55 7.61 14.95
N GLN A 152 -16.77 8.64 15.30
CA GLN A 152 -17.12 9.55 16.37
C GLN A 152 -16.73 10.99 16.01
N LEU A 153 -17.65 11.93 16.27
CA LEU A 153 -17.44 13.36 16.18
C LEU A 153 -18.17 14.03 17.36
N LEU A 154 -17.41 14.69 18.22
CA LEU A 154 -17.90 15.29 19.46
C LEU A 154 -17.58 16.78 19.49
N HIS A 155 -18.48 17.58 20.10
CA HIS A 155 -18.23 18.94 20.55
C HIS A 155 -18.47 19.02 22.06
N GLY A 156 -17.43 19.14 22.85
CA GLY A 156 -17.49 18.93 24.29
C GLY A 156 -18.05 17.55 24.63
N THR A 157 -19.20 17.51 25.29
CA THR A 157 -19.94 16.28 25.60
C THR A 157 -21.03 15.94 24.56
N THR A 158 -21.30 16.83 23.63
CA THR A 158 -22.35 16.64 22.61
C THR A 158 -21.86 15.72 21.51
N ARG A 159 -22.60 14.65 21.25
CA ARG A 159 -22.32 13.67 20.19
C ARG A 159 -22.98 14.10 18.89
N ILE A 160 -22.17 14.46 17.88
CA ILE A 160 -22.63 14.80 16.52
C ILE A 160 -22.70 13.53 15.68
N ILE A 161 -21.64 12.70 15.75
CA ILE A 161 -21.58 11.36 15.17
C ILE A 161 -21.16 10.41 16.28
N ASP A 162 -21.87 9.31 16.42
CA ASP A 162 -21.53 8.21 17.35
C ASP A 162 -22.02 6.89 16.73
N ARG A 163 -21.14 6.23 16.02
CA ARG A 163 -21.40 4.96 15.33
C ARG A 163 -20.67 3.82 16.04
N PRO A 164 -21.20 2.60 16.01
CA PRO A 164 -20.46 1.45 16.53
C PRO A 164 -19.08 1.34 15.87
N CYS A 165 -18.04 1.20 16.69
CA CYS A 165 -16.71 0.89 16.18
C CYS A 165 -16.72 -0.57 15.73
N SER A 166 -16.71 -0.83 14.44
CA SER A 166 -16.45 -2.14 13.86
C SER A 166 -15.34 -2.03 12.83
N GLU A 167 -14.46 -3.03 12.77
CA GLU A 167 -13.53 -3.16 11.65
C GLU A 167 -14.25 -3.42 10.33
N THR A 168 -15.47 -3.90 10.44
CA THR A 168 -16.39 -4.17 9.35
C THR A 168 -17.28 -2.97 9.08
N VAL A 169 -16.74 -1.90 8.47
CA VAL A 169 -17.54 -1.21 7.47
C VAL A 169 -17.53 -2.11 6.26
N SER A 170 -18.39 -3.08 6.29
CA SER A 170 -18.67 -3.88 5.13
C SER A 170 -19.51 -3.07 4.15
N GLU A 171 -18.92 -2.24 3.35
CA GLU A 171 -19.26 -2.37 1.94
C GLU A 171 -19.03 -3.84 1.65
N ARG A 172 -20.02 -4.52 1.07
CA ARG A 172 -19.97 -5.95 0.77
C ARG A 172 -18.78 -6.20 -0.13
N ARG A 173 -17.60 -6.46 0.46
CA ARG A 173 -16.42 -6.82 -0.32
C ARG A 173 -16.61 -8.25 -0.80
N THR A 174 -16.25 -8.45 -2.05
CA THR A 174 -16.24 -9.79 -2.66
C THR A 174 -15.36 -10.74 -1.84
N ASP A 175 -15.82 -11.97 -1.63
CA ASP A 175 -15.09 -12.98 -0.84
C ASP A 175 -13.73 -13.31 -1.51
N ARG A 176 -12.62 -13.09 -0.79
CA ARG A 176 -11.27 -13.42 -1.25
C ARG A 176 -10.92 -14.91 -1.11
N SER A 177 -11.69 -15.68 -0.37
CA SER A 177 -11.44 -17.12 -0.21
C SER A 177 -11.63 -17.93 -1.50
N ILE A 178 -12.27 -17.32 -2.50
CA ILE A 178 -12.38 -17.90 -3.85
C ILE A 178 -11.07 -17.92 -4.63
N LEU A 179 -10.09 -17.10 -4.21
CA LEU A 179 -8.80 -16.99 -4.89
C LEU A 179 -7.97 -18.24 -4.63
N THR A 180 -7.52 -18.86 -5.71
CA THR A 180 -6.42 -19.84 -5.74
C THR A 180 -5.56 -19.55 -6.95
N VAL A 181 -4.29 -19.93 -6.91
CA VAL A 181 -3.38 -19.69 -8.05
C VAL A 181 -3.90 -20.34 -9.35
N GLU A 182 -4.45 -21.54 -9.25
CA GLU A 182 -5.05 -22.23 -10.40
C GLU A 182 -6.21 -21.42 -11.00
N ARG A 183 -7.16 -20.95 -10.17
CA ARG A 183 -8.29 -20.15 -10.63
C ARG A 183 -7.86 -18.77 -11.16
N ILE A 184 -6.80 -18.18 -10.61
CA ILE A 184 -6.22 -16.93 -11.11
C ILE A 184 -5.70 -17.11 -12.52
N VAL A 185 -5.02 -18.21 -12.82
CA VAL A 185 -4.55 -18.52 -14.17
C VAL A 185 -5.73 -18.78 -15.12
N ASP A 186 -6.71 -19.59 -14.71
CA ASP A 186 -7.92 -19.85 -15.48
C ASP A 186 -8.71 -18.56 -15.82
N PHE A 187 -8.77 -17.64 -14.85
CA PHE A 187 -9.38 -16.32 -15.06
C PHE A 187 -8.58 -15.53 -16.11
N ALA A 188 -7.27 -15.45 -15.97
CA ALA A 188 -6.40 -14.70 -16.89
C ALA A 188 -6.48 -15.26 -18.32
N ASP A 189 -6.51 -16.59 -18.49
CA ASP A 189 -6.63 -17.24 -19.79
C ASP A 189 -7.98 -16.95 -20.48
N SER A 190 -9.04 -16.80 -19.69
CA SER A 190 -10.39 -16.50 -20.17
C SER A 190 -10.75 -15.01 -20.17
N LEU A 191 -9.83 -14.15 -19.70
CA LEU A 191 -10.07 -12.72 -19.54
C LEU A 191 -10.38 -12.03 -20.86
N CYS A 192 -11.51 -11.32 -20.88
CA CYS A 192 -11.92 -10.45 -21.98
C CYS A 192 -11.25 -9.08 -21.79
N PRO A 193 -10.41 -8.60 -22.72
CA PRO A 193 -9.68 -7.35 -22.57
C PRO A 193 -10.56 -6.14 -22.23
N GLU A 194 -11.75 -6.06 -22.82
CA GLU A 194 -12.70 -4.97 -22.64
C GLU A 194 -13.18 -4.81 -21.19
N ASP A 195 -13.22 -5.92 -20.42
CA ASP A 195 -13.71 -5.91 -19.02
C ASP A 195 -12.73 -5.23 -18.06
N VAL A 196 -11.45 -5.11 -18.43
CA VAL A 196 -10.36 -4.59 -17.61
C VAL A 196 -9.55 -3.47 -18.25
N GLN A 197 -9.83 -3.12 -19.51
CA GLN A 197 -9.06 -2.13 -20.26
C GLN A 197 -8.93 -0.80 -19.52
N GLU A 198 -10.03 -0.21 -19.11
CA GLU A 198 -9.99 1.07 -18.37
C GLU A 198 -9.19 0.96 -17.08
N LEU A 199 -9.39 -0.13 -16.32
CA LEU A 199 -8.73 -0.38 -15.05
C LEU A 199 -7.21 -0.50 -15.23
N PHE A 200 -6.77 -1.35 -16.16
CA PHE A 200 -5.34 -1.60 -16.36
C PHE A 200 -4.63 -0.48 -17.12
N GLU A 201 -5.27 0.19 -18.08
CA GLU A 201 -4.66 1.37 -18.70
C GLU A 201 -4.41 2.49 -17.67
N ARG A 202 -5.33 2.69 -16.73
CA ARG A 202 -5.13 3.64 -15.64
C ARG A 202 -3.99 3.19 -14.72
N GLN A 203 -3.90 1.89 -14.37
CA GLN A 203 -2.79 1.35 -13.56
C GLN A 203 -1.45 1.53 -14.27
N ILE A 204 -1.37 1.19 -15.55
CA ILE A 204 -0.16 1.34 -16.37
C ILE A 204 0.26 2.82 -16.40
N SER A 205 -0.67 3.71 -16.77
CA SER A 205 -0.38 5.14 -16.94
C SER A 205 0.13 5.76 -15.62
N TYR A 206 -0.57 5.56 -14.52
CA TYR A 206 -0.22 6.22 -13.25
C TYR A 206 1.07 5.65 -12.66
N ASN A 207 1.21 4.31 -12.62
CA ASN A 207 2.36 3.69 -11.98
C ASN A 207 3.64 3.84 -12.80
N MET A 208 3.55 3.93 -14.14
CA MET A 208 4.71 4.24 -14.97
C MET A 208 5.09 5.72 -14.88
N ALA A 209 4.13 6.64 -14.85
CA ALA A 209 4.41 8.08 -14.73
C ALA A 209 5.20 8.40 -13.45
N ILE A 210 4.82 7.84 -12.30
CA ILE A 210 5.57 8.07 -11.06
C ILE A 210 6.93 7.36 -11.07
N ALA A 211 7.09 6.23 -11.78
CA ALA A 211 8.38 5.59 -11.95
C ALA A 211 9.35 6.44 -12.77
N GLU A 212 8.88 7.05 -13.84
CA GLU A 212 9.64 8.00 -14.67
C GLU A 212 10.00 9.27 -13.88
N ALA A 213 9.06 9.81 -13.11
CA ALA A 213 9.32 10.94 -12.22
C ALA A 213 10.41 10.61 -11.18
N GLY A 214 10.36 9.41 -10.60
CA GLY A 214 11.37 8.95 -9.65
C GLY A 214 12.76 8.80 -10.24
N LEU A 215 12.88 8.42 -11.51
CA LEU A 215 14.16 8.33 -12.22
C LEU A 215 14.71 9.71 -12.64
N SER A 216 13.84 10.62 -13.04
CA SER A 216 14.24 11.96 -13.52
C SER A 216 14.48 12.93 -12.38
N GLY A 217 13.78 12.78 -11.26
CA GLY A 217 13.90 13.61 -10.06
C GLY A 217 14.97 13.12 -9.08
N SER A 218 15.06 13.82 -7.94
CA SER A 218 15.86 13.39 -6.78
C SER A 218 14.90 13.15 -5.61
N TYR A 219 14.65 11.89 -5.31
CA TYR A 219 13.67 11.46 -4.30
C TYR A 219 14.27 10.47 -3.32
N GLY A 220 14.02 10.69 -2.03
CA GLY A 220 14.42 9.79 -0.96
C GLY A 220 15.89 9.41 -0.99
N ALA A 221 16.18 8.12 -1.04
CA ALA A 221 17.53 7.60 -1.14
C ALA A 221 18.02 7.36 -2.60
N ASN A 222 17.22 7.74 -3.59
CA ASN A 222 17.52 7.54 -5.03
C ASN A 222 17.88 6.07 -5.35
N VAL A 223 17.21 5.12 -4.73
CA VAL A 223 17.47 3.69 -4.89
C VAL A 223 17.35 3.25 -6.35
N GLY A 224 16.28 3.70 -7.03
CA GLY A 224 16.08 3.39 -8.44
C GLY A 224 17.22 3.87 -9.32
N ARG A 225 17.67 5.12 -9.16
CA ARG A 225 18.81 5.68 -9.88
C ARG A 225 20.11 4.94 -9.58
N THR A 226 20.37 4.66 -8.30
CA THR A 226 21.54 3.89 -7.87
C THR A 226 21.58 2.50 -8.52
N LEU A 227 20.45 1.79 -8.56
CA LEU A 227 20.37 0.48 -9.21
C LEU A 227 20.65 0.56 -10.71
N ARG A 228 20.12 1.59 -11.39
CA ARG A 228 20.40 1.80 -12.82
C ARG A 228 21.89 2.08 -13.09
N GLU A 229 22.49 2.94 -12.30
CA GLU A 229 23.92 3.30 -12.43
C GLU A 229 24.84 2.10 -12.10
N ALA A 230 24.52 1.34 -11.05
CA ALA A 230 25.38 0.24 -10.57
C ALA A 230 25.28 -1.03 -11.43
N TYR A 231 24.10 -1.35 -11.98
CA TYR A 231 23.84 -2.65 -12.63
C TYR A 231 23.41 -2.54 -14.10
N GLY A 232 23.30 -1.32 -14.66
CA GLY A 232 23.00 -1.07 -16.08
C GLY A 232 21.55 -1.31 -16.47
N GLU A 233 21.33 -1.46 -17.80
CA GLU A 233 20.01 -1.37 -18.45
C GLU A 233 19.40 -2.74 -18.83
N THR A 234 19.88 -3.85 -18.26
CA THR A 234 19.24 -5.16 -18.52
C THR A 234 17.77 -5.12 -18.10
N VAL A 235 16.90 -5.87 -18.79
CA VAL A 235 15.46 -5.90 -18.46
C VAL A 235 15.19 -6.29 -17.00
N ASN A 236 15.97 -7.23 -16.45
CA ASN A 236 15.89 -7.62 -15.04
C ASN A 236 16.13 -6.41 -14.12
N ASN A 237 17.21 -5.66 -14.38
CA ASN A 237 17.53 -4.50 -13.57
C ASN A 237 16.53 -3.36 -13.83
N ARG A 238 16.09 -3.16 -15.08
CA ARG A 238 15.08 -2.13 -15.43
C ARG A 238 13.77 -2.35 -14.67
N ALA A 239 13.29 -3.59 -14.57
CA ALA A 239 12.11 -3.93 -13.79
C ALA A 239 12.28 -3.57 -12.30
N ARG A 240 13.45 -3.84 -11.73
CA ARG A 240 13.80 -3.54 -10.34
C ARG A 240 13.91 -2.03 -10.11
N TYR A 241 14.71 -1.33 -10.91
CA TYR A 241 14.98 0.07 -10.69
C TYR A 241 13.77 0.98 -10.98
N MET A 242 12.92 0.63 -11.95
CA MET A 242 11.68 1.38 -12.23
C MET A 242 10.70 1.30 -11.05
N ALA A 243 10.48 0.09 -10.51
CA ALA A 243 9.63 -0.08 -9.34
C ALA A 243 10.19 0.61 -8.09
N ALA A 244 11.51 0.56 -7.88
CA ALA A 244 12.18 1.26 -6.79
C ALA A 244 12.07 2.79 -6.94
N ALA A 245 12.30 3.34 -8.14
CA ALA A 245 12.18 4.76 -8.41
C ALA A 245 10.77 5.29 -8.17
N ALA A 246 9.74 4.55 -8.57
CA ALA A 246 8.36 4.89 -8.27
C ALA A 246 8.10 4.98 -6.76
N SER A 247 8.68 4.08 -5.98
CA SER A 247 8.59 4.13 -4.51
C SER A 247 9.42 5.26 -3.92
N ASP A 248 10.63 5.54 -4.44
CA ASP A 248 11.44 6.71 -4.04
C ASP A 248 10.61 7.99 -4.17
N ALA A 249 9.98 8.21 -5.34
CA ALA A 249 9.13 9.37 -5.60
C ALA A 249 7.93 9.41 -4.64
N ARG A 250 7.17 8.31 -4.55
CA ARG A 250 5.97 8.22 -3.72
C ARG A 250 6.24 8.48 -2.24
N MET A 251 7.30 7.87 -1.68
CA MET A 251 7.65 8.01 -0.26
C MET A 251 8.22 9.37 0.09
N SER A 252 8.62 10.14 -0.91
CA SER A 252 9.25 11.45 -0.76
C SER A 252 8.36 12.61 -1.24
N GLY A 253 7.04 12.40 -1.30
CA GLY A 253 6.07 13.46 -1.50
C GLY A 253 5.82 13.86 -2.96
N CYS A 254 6.16 12.99 -3.93
CA CYS A 254 5.72 13.19 -5.30
C CYS A 254 4.19 13.18 -5.38
N GLU A 255 3.61 14.22 -5.99
CA GLU A 255 2.16 14.46 -6.02
C GLU A 255 1.45 13.71 -7.17
N LEU A 256 2.14 12.82 -7.88
CA LEU A 256 1.52 11.97 -8.89
C LEU A 256 0.70 10.85 -8.23
N PRO A 257 -0.52 10.57 -8.76
CA PRO A 257 -1.32 9.46 -8.28
C PRO A 257 -0.72 8.10 -8.67
N VAL A 258 -1.06 7.09 -7.89
CA VAL A 258 -0.76 5.68 -8.19
C VAL A 258 -2.03 4.85 -8.11
N ILE A 259 -2.08 3.73 -8.82
CA ILE A 259 -3.09 2.70 -8.56
C ILE A 259 -2.52 1.74 -7.51
N ILE A 260 -3.22 1.65 -6.39
CA ILE A 260 -2.84 0.80 -5.27
C ILE A 260 -3.19 -0.66 -5.52
N ASN A 261 -2.68 -1.56 -4.69
CA ASN A 261 -3.14 -2.94 -4.57
C ASN A 261 -3.15 -3.30 -3.08
N SER A 262 -4.21 -3.94 -2.62
CA SER A 262 -4.38 -4.35 -1.21
C SER A 262 -4.11 -3.20 -0.22
N GLY A 263 -4.62 -2.01 -0.52
CA GLY A 263 -4.52 -0.82 0.32
C GLY A 263 -3.15 -0.11 0.30
N SER A 264 -2.20 -0.51 -0.57
CA SER A 264 -0.87 0.09 -0.62
C SER A 264 -0.44 0.48 -2.03
N GLY A 265 -0.02 1.75 -2.21
CA GLY A 265 0.56 2.23 -3.47
C GLY A 265 1.86 1.52 -3.83
N ASN A 266 2.71 1.24 -2.84
CA ASN A 266 3.94 0.49 -3.08
C ASN A 266 3.66 -0.93 -3.59
N GLN A 267 2.60 -1.59 -3.11
CA GLN A 267 2.19 -2.90 -3.63
C GLN A 267 1.66 -2.80 -5.06
N GLY A 268 0.82 -1.79 -5.37
CA GLY A 268 0.32 -1.56 -6.72
C GLY A 268 1.44 -1.27 -7.73
N ILE A 269 2.41 -0.44 -7.36
CA ILE A 269 3.64 -0.18 -8.14
C ILE A 269 4.40 -1.48 -8.39
N THR A 270 4.66 -2.25 -7.32
CA THR A 270 5.48 -3.46 -7.39
C THR A 270 4.82 -4.55 -8.22
N ALA A 271 3.49 -4.69 -8.13
CA ALA A 271 2.74 -5.67 -8.91
C ALA A 271 2.61 -5.31 -10.40
N SER A 272 2.69 -4.01 -10.77
CA SER A 272 2.42 -3.59 -12.14
C SER A 272 3.67 -3.19 -12.92
N VAL A 273 4.52 -2.30 -12.38
CA VAL A 273 5.65 -1.71 -13.12
C VAL A 273 6.61 -2.76 -13.69
N PRO A 274 7.06 -3.79 -12.95
CA PRO A 274 7.93 -4.82 -13.50
C PRO A 274 7.29 -5.60 -14.64
N VAL A 275 5.99 -5.90 -14.54
CA VAL A 275 5.24 -6.62 -15.59
C VAL A 275 5.14 -5.77 -16.85
N VAL A 276 4.87 -4.47 -16.72
CA VAL A 276 4.83 -3.53 -17.86
C VAL A 276 6.20 -3.43 -18.53
N VAL A 277 7.28 -3.32 -17.75
CA VAL A 277 8.66 -3.27 -18.28
C VAL A 277 8.98 -4.51 -19.12
N TYR A 278 8.63 -5.69 -18.61
CA TYR A 278 8.84 -6.94 -19.35
C TYR A 278 7.95 -7.06 -20.57
N ALA A 279 6.69 -6.64 -20.49
CA ALA A 279 5.77 -6.64 -21.64
C ALA A 279 6.28 -5.74 -22.77
N GLN A 280 6.84 -4.57 -22.44
CA GLN A 280 7.47 -3.67 -23.41
C GLN A 280 8.71 -4.31 -24.05
N GLU A 281 9.58 -4.95 -23.26
CA GLU A 281 10.77 -5.63 -23.75
C GLU A 281 10.44 -6.78 -24.72
N LEU A 282 9.39 -7.53 -24.40
CA LEU A 282 8.94 -8.67 -25.20
C LEU A 282 8.07 -8.26 -26.41
N GLY A 283 7.61 -7.01 -26.47
CA GLY A 283 6.75 -6.53 -27.54
C GLY A 283 5.39 -7.24 -27.61
N VAL A 284 4.84 -7.68 -26.46
CA VAL A 284 3.57 -8.43 -26.43
C VAL A 284 2.37 -7.53 -26.68
N SER A 285 1.24 -8.14 -27.05
CA SER A 285 -0.03 -7.42 -27.26
C SER A 285 -0.56 -6.83 -25.94
N ARG A 286 -1.45 -5.83 -26.04
CA ARG A 286 -2.17 -5.28 -24.87
C ARG A 286 -3.00 -6.35 -24.17
N GLU A 287 -3.63 -7.25 -24.90
CA GLU A 287 -4.36 -8.38 -24.33
C GLU A 287 -3.45 -9.25 -23.45
N THR A 288 -2.27 -9.65 -23.95
CA THR A 288 -1.30 -10.44 -23.18
C THR A 288 -0.83 -9.69 -21.93
N LEU A 289 -0.58 -8.38 -22.04
CA LEU A 289 -0.22 -7.54 -20.89
C LEU A 289 -1.35 -7.49 -19.83
N TYR A 290 -2.62 -7.32 -20.23
CA TYR A 290 -3.73 -7.30 -19.28
C TYR A 290 -3.90 -8.63 -18.56
N ARG A 291 -3.76 -9.75 -19.25
CA ARG A 291 -3.78 -11.10 -18.67
C ARG A 291 -2.65 -11.28 -17.66
N ALA A 292 -1.44 -10.84 -17.99
CA ALA A 292 -0.28 -10.88 -17.07
C ALA A 292 -0.46 -9.96 -15.86
N LEU A 293 -1.05 -8.77 -16.04
CA LEU A 293 -1.40 -7.87 -14.94
C LEU A 293 -2.49 -8.47 -14.05
N ALA A 294 -3.46 -9.19 -14.60
CA ALA A 294 -4.47 -9.92 -13.84
C ALA A 294 -3.80 -10.99 -12.96
N VAL A 295 -2.91 -11.82 -13.53
CA VAL A 295 -2.13 -12.80 -12.75
C VAL A 295 -1.34 -12.13 -11.63
N SER A 296 -0.60 -11.07 -11.93
CA SER A 296 0.23 -10.37 -10.95
C SER A 296 -0.58 -9.76 -9.83
N ASN A 297 -1.61 -8.98 -10.15
CA ASN A 297 -2.42 -8.29 -9.16
C ASN A 297 -3.22 -9.28 -8.29
N LEU A 298 -3.87 -10.28 -8.88
CA LEU A 298 -4.67 -11.26 -8.14
C LEU A 298 -3.79 -12.17 -7.27
N SER A 299 -2.60 -12.59 -7.73
CA SER A 299 -1.64 -13.33 -6.90
C SER A 299 -1.16 -12.49 -5.72
N THR A 300 -0.91 -11.20 -5.93
CA THR A 300 -0.58 -10.25 -4.87
C THR A 300 -1.69 -10.17 -3.82
N ILE A 301 -2.95 -9.99 -4.27
CA ILE A 301 -4.13 -9.91 -3.41
C ILE A 301 -4.32 -11.22 -2.64
N HIS A 302 -4.18 -12.36 -3.30
CA HIS A 302 -4.32 -13.68 -2.70
C HIS A 302 -3.31 -13.90 -1.56
N ILE A 303 -2.03 -13.69 -1.81
CA ILE A 303 -0.99 -13.80 -0.77
C ILE A 303 -1.26 -12.80 0.36
N LYS A 304 -1.60 -11.55 0.02
CA LYS A 304 -1.83 -10.48 1.00
C LYS A 304 -3.08 -10.73 1.86
N ALA A 305 -4.11 -11.37 1.34
CA ALA A 305 -5.30 -11.75 2.11
C ALA A 305 -4.96 -12.68 3.28
N HIS A 306 -3.99 -13.58 3.12
CA HIS A 306 -3.52 -14.46 4.19
C HIS A 306 -2.59 -13.76 5.20
N ILE A 307 -1.81 -12.76 4.76
CA ILE A 307 -0.91 -11.97 5.62
C ILE A 307 -1.69 -11.00 6.51
N GLY A 308 -2.82 -10.49 6.02
CA GLY A 308 -3.62 -9.46 6.69
C GLY A 308 -3.21 -8.03 6.30
N THR A 309 -4.04 -7.06 6.71
CA THR A 309 -3.97 -5.66 6.23
C THR A 309 -2.71 -4.94 6.67
N LEU A 310 -2.38 -4.99 7.95
CA LEU A 310 -1.17 -4.39 8.54
C LEU A 310 -0.44 -5.45 9.36
N SER A 311 0.84 -5.69 9.04
CA SER A 311 1.67 -6.73 9.65
C SER A 311 3.13 -6.27 9.65
N ALA A 312 3.95 -6.87 10.52
CA ALA A 312 5.40 -6.76 10.40
C ALA A 312 5.96 -7.46 9.14
N TYR A 313 5.17 -8.27 8.46
CA TYR A 313 5.55 -8.84 7.16
C TYR A 313 5.36 -7.81 6.04
N CYS A 314 6.37 -7.54 5.27
CA CYS A 314 6.35 -6.50 4.25
C CYS A 314 5.44 -6.87 3.06
N GLY A 315 4.44 -6.04 2.77
CA GLY A 315 3.54 -6.25 1.63
C GLY A 315 4.23 -6.21 0.26
N ALA A 316 5.40 -5.57 0.15
CA ALA A 316 6.20 -5.58 -1.07
C ALA A 316 6.62 -7.01 -1.47
N VAL A 317 6.76 -7.94 -0.51
CA VAL A 317 7.05 -9.35 -0.78
C VAL A 317 5.93 -9.98 -1.59
N SER A 318 4.67 -9.84 -1.15
CA SER A 318 3.51 -10.36 -1.89
C SER A 318 3.47 -9.83 -3.32
N ALA A 319 3.73 -8.52 -3.47
CA ALA A 319 3.69 -7.86 -4.77
C ALA A 319 4.87 -8.23 -5.67
N GLY A 320 6.06 -8.46 -5.11
CA GLY A 320 7.22 -8.99 -5.86
C GLY A 320 6.99 -10.42 -6.35
N CYS A 321 6.39 -11.26 -5.51
CA CYS A 321 5.95 -12.61 -5.92
C CYS A 321 4.92 -12.53 -7.05
N GLY A 322 3.90 -11.67 -6.90
CA GLY A 322 2.90 -11.43 -7.93
C GLY A 322 3.50 -10.94 -9.25
N ALA A 323 4.45 -10.00 -9.21
CA ALA A 323 5.18 -9.54 -10.38
C ALA A 323 5.93 -10.69 -11.08
N GLY A 324 6.61 -11.55 -10.31
CA GLY A 324 7.24 -12.76 -10.84
C GLY A 324 6.25 -13.69 -11.54
N ALA A 325 5.06 -13.88 -10.96
CA ALA A 325 3.98 -14.66 -11.57
C ALA A 325 3.49 -14.06 -12.89
N GLY A 326 3.24 -12.73 -12.93
CA GLY A 326 2.85 -12.02 -14.15
C GLY A 326 3.92 -12.10 -15.24
N ILE A 327 5.19 -11.95 -14.89
CA ILE A 327 6.30 -12.10 -15.82
C ILE A 327 6.40 -13.54 -16.33
N THR A 328 6.20 -14.53 -15.47
CA THR A 328 6.13 -15.95 -15.88
C THR A 328 5.04 -16.15 -16.92
N TYR A 329 3.86 -15.53 -16.72
CA TYR A 329 2.77 -15.59 -17.69
C TYR A 329 3.13 -14.94 -19.04
N LEU A 330 3.84 -13.80 -19.05
CA LEU A 330 4.33 -13.15 -20.27
C LEU A 330 5.22 -14.07 -21.11
N TYR A 331 5.97 -14.96 -20.49
CA TYR A 331 6.78 -15.97 -21.17
C TYR A 331 6.01 -17.24 -21.56
N GLY A 332 4.69 -17.24 -21.46
CA GLY A 332 3.83 -18.39 -21.80
C GLY A 332 3.77 -19.46 -20.71
N GLY A 333 4.20 -19.14 -19.49
CA GLY A 333 4.11 -20.07 -18.38
C GLY A 333 2.67 -20.21 -17.85
N GLY A 334 2.15 -21.43 -17.81
CA GLY A 334 0.86 -21.76 -17.19
C GLY A 334 0.98 -22.02 -15.70
N TYR A 335 -0.08 -22.63 -15.12
CA TYR A 335 -0.21 -22.87 -13.68
C TYR A 335 1.04 -23.45 -13.01
N GLU A 336 1.64 -24.52 -13.57
CA GLU A 336 2.83 -25.17 -13.00
C GLU A 336 4.02 -24.21 -12.87
N HIS A 337 4.29 -23.39 -13.89
CA HIS A 337 5.37 -22.43 -13.88
C HIS A 337 5.12 -21.32 -12.85
N ILE A 338 3.88 -20.81 -12.80
CA ILE A 338 3.49 -19.74 -11.90
C ILE A 338 3.54 -20.17 -10.44
N LYS A 339 3.01 -21.37 -10.12
CA LYS A 339 3.05 -21.89 -8.74
C LYS A 339 4.47 -22.03 -8.22
N HIS A 340 5.40 -22.56 -9.05
CA HIS A 340 6.79 -22.73 -8.62
C HIS A 340 7.53 -21.39 -8.53
N THR A 341 7.24 -20.44 -9.41
CA THR A 341 7.74 -19.06 -9.31
C THR A 341 7.32 -18.43 -7.98
N LEU A 342 6.05 -18.55 -7.61
CA LEU A 342 5.53 -18.03 -6.34
C LEU A 342 6.15 -18.70 -5.12
N VAL A 343 6.26 -20.04 -5.10
CA VAL A 343 6.90 -20.78 -4.01
C VAL A 343 8.34 -20.34 -3.84
N ASN A 344 9.11 -20.30 -4.93
CA ASN A 344 10.52 -19.90 -4.90
C ASN A 344 10.68 -18.47 -4.38
N ALA A 345 9.89 -17.53 -4.90
CA ALA A 345 9.95 -16.12 -4.50
C ALA A 345 9.62 -15.94 -3.01
N MET A 346 8.56 -16.60 -2.50
CA MET A 346 8.19 -16.53 -1.09
C MET A 346 9.26 -17.14 -0.19
N ALA A 347 9.84 -18.28 -0.56
CA ALA A 347 10.92 -18.90 0.21
C ALA A 347 12.15 -17.98 0.34
N ILE A 348 12.46 -17.19 -0.71
CA ILE A 348 13.59 -16.26 -0.71
C ILE A 348 13.34 -15.05 0.21
N THR A 349 12.11 -14.52 0.23
CA THR A 349 11.84 -13.18 0.80
C THR A 349 11.02 -13.17 2.09
N SER A 350 10.70 -14.33 2.67
CA SER A 350 9.81 -14.44 3.85
C SER A 350 10.33 -13.81 5.16
N GLY A 351 11.49 -13.17 5.15
CA GLY A 351 12.06 -12.48 6.31
C GLY A 351 12.08 -10.97 6.22
N ILE A 352 11.57 -10.36 5.14
CA ILE A 352 11.57 -8.90 4.98
C ILE A 352 10.49 -8.28 5.87
N ILE A 353 10.92 -7.55 6.89
CA ILE A 353 10.00 -6.87 7.82
C ILE A 353 9.45 -5.56 7.26
N CYS A 354 8.23 -5.21 7.68
CA CYS A 354 7.61 -3.90 7.47
C CYS A 354 7.74 -3.06 8.73
N ASP A 355 8.60 -2.06 8.70
CA ASP A 355 8.83 -1.06 9.74
C ASP A 355 8.31 0.32 9.32
N GLY A 356 7.22 0.36 8.56
CA GLY A 356 6.51 1.55 8.12
C GLY A 356 6.94 2.11 6.76
N ALA A 357 6.23 3.15 6.32
CA ALA A 357 6.48 3.83 5.06
C ALA A 357 7.68 4.80 5.18
N LYS A 358 8.69 4.62 4.33
CA LYS A 358 9.94 5.40 4.36
C LYS A 358 10.80 5.15 3.13
N PRO A 359 11.90 5.92 2.92
CA PRO A 359 12.75 5.77 1.73
C PRO A 359 13.29 4.35 1.49
N SER A 360 13.59 3.56 2.55
CA SER A 360 14.08 2.18 2.38
C SER A 360 13.05 1.21 1.80
N CYS A 361 11.77 1.60 1.66
CA CYS A 361 10.77 0.80 0.95
C CYS A 361 11.17 0.54 -0.50
N ALA A 362 11.82 1.50 -1.17
CA ALA A 362 12.31 1.34 -2.53
C ALA A 362 13.31 0.17 -2.67
N ALA A 363 14.22 0.02 -1.70
CA ALA A 363 15.18 -1.08 -1.70
C ALA A 363 14.49 -2.44 -1.41
N LYS A 364 13.51 -2.47 -0.50
CA LYS A 364 12.71 -3.70 -0.22
C LYS A 364 11.91 -4.13 -1.44
N ILE A 365 11.37 -3.17 -2.20
CA ILE A 365 10.68 -3.43 -3.48
C ILE A 365 11.64 -4.03 -4.50
N ALA A 366 12.81 -3.42 -4.72
CA ALA A 366 13.80 -3.96 -5.65
C ALA A 366 14.20 -5.39 -5.32
N THR A 367 14.42 -5.69 -4.03
CA THR A 367 14.74 -7.04 -3.54
C THR A 367 13.58 -8.01 -3.76
N SER A 368 12.34 -7.58 -3.54
CA SER A 368 11.16 -8.44 -3.72
C SER A 368 10.90 -8.74 -5.20
N VAL A 369 11.10 -7.76 -6.09
CA VAL A 369 11.04 -7.98 -7.55
C VAL A 369 12.14 -8.93 -8.00
N ASP A 370 13.37 -8.77 -7.48
CA ASP A 370 14.50 -9.65 -7.78
C ASP A 370 14.21 -11.11 -7.39
N ALA A 371 13.60 -11.31 -6.22
CA ALA A 371 13.18 -12.64 -5.78
C ALA A 371 12.10 -13.26 -6.69
N GLY A 372 11.14 -12.46 -7.17
CA GLY A 372 10.15 -12.90 -8.16
C GLY A 372 10.81 -13.34 -9.47
N LEU A 373 11.76 -12.54 -9.96
CA LEU A 373 12.55 -12.87 -11.17
C LEU A 373 13.41 -14.11 -10.98
N LEU A 374 14.11 -14.19 -9.84
CA LEU A 374 14.94 -15.36 -9.52
C LEU A 374 14.06 -16.62 -9.43
N GLY A 375 12.89 -16.53 -8.79
CA GLY A 375 11.93 -17.63 -8.69
C GLY A 375 11.51 -18.17 -10.06
N TYR A 376 11.23 -17.28 -11.01
CA TYR A 376 10.96 -17.62 -12.41
C TYR A 376 12.16 -18.30 -13.07
N HIS A 377 13.35 -17.70 -12.98
CA HIS A 377 14.55 -18.24 -13.64
C HIS A 377 14.96 -19.59 -13.07
N MET A 378 14.85 -19.80 -11.75
CA MET A 378 15.12 -21.11 -11.12
C MET A 378 14.25 -22.19 -11.75
N TYR A 379 12.94 -21.99 -11.81
CA TYR A 379 12.05 -23.00 -12.36
C TYR A 379 12.30 -23.24 -13.85
N ARG A 380 12.52 -22.18 -14.62
CA ARG A 380 12.88 -22.29 -16.05
C ARG A 380 14.17 -23.12 -16.27
N CYS A 381 15.12 -23.07 -15.33
CA CYS A 381 16.34 -23.86 -15.36
C CYS A 381 16.17 -25.26 -14.74
N GLY A 382 14.95 -25.69 -14.41
CA GLY A 382 14.67 -27.00 -13.81
C GLY A 382 14.94 -27.07 -12.31
N ASN A 383 15.08 -25.94 -11.61
CA ASN A 383 15.36 -25.85 -10.18
C ASN A 383 14.18 -25.26 -9.42
N GLN A 384 13.94 -25.77 -8.22
CA GLN A 384 12.86 -25.27 -7.33
C GLN A 384 13.15 -25.64 -5.88
N PHE A 385 12.47 -24.99 -4.95
CA PHE A 385 12.39 -25.43 -3.58
C PHE A 385 11.26 -26.45 -3.42
N TYR A 386 11.47 -27.44 -2.56
CA TYR A 386 10.56 -28.57 -2.36
C TYR A 386 9.86 -28.50 -1.00
N ALA A 387 8.75 -29.24 -0.89
CA ALA A 387 8.07 -29.41 0.39
C ALA A 387 9.04 -29.98 1.44
N GLY A 388 9.15 -29.30 2.58
CA GLY A 388 10.10 -29.61 3.64
C GLY A 388 11.34 -28.72 3.65
N ASP A 389 11.56 -27.89 2.63
CA ASP A 389 12.59 -26.85 2.64
C ASP A 389 12.10 -25.68 3.52
N GLY A 390 12.38 -25.77 4.82
CA GLY A 390 11.94 -24.77 5.79
C GLY A 390 10.41 -24.66 5.88
N ILE A 391 9.87 -23.47 5.54
CA ILE A 391 8.43 -23.20 5.60
C ILE A 391 7.66 -23.58 4.33
N VAL A 392 8.35 -24.05 3.29
CA VAL A 392 7.71 -24.51 2.05
C VAL A 392 6.90 -25.77 2.31
N LYS A 393 5.65 -25.77 1.87
CA LYS A 393 4.72 -26.89 2.01
C LYS A 393 4.43 -27.56 0.67
N SER A 394 3.76 -28.71 0.72
CA SER A 394 3.26 -29.37 -0.48
C SER A 394 2.16 -28.54 -1.12
N GLY A 395 2.45 -27.96 -2.29
CA GLY A 395 1.54 -27.08 -3.03
C GLY A 395 1.66 -25.60 -2.66
N ILE A 396 1.26 -24.76 -3.60
CA ILE A 396 1.35 -23.30 -3.46
C ILE A 396 0.39 -22.77 -2.39
N GLU A 397 -0.83 -23.26 -2.33
CA GLU A 397 -1.84 -22.78 -1.40
C GLU A 397 -1.42 -23.00 0.07
N HIS A 398 -0.95 -24.19 0.41
CA HIS A 398 -0.45 -24.47 1.75
C HIS A 398 0.81 -23.66 2.10
N THR A 399 1.63 -23.32 1.11
CA THR A 399 2.79 -22.43 1.32
C THR A 399 2.33 -21.00 1.61
N ILE A 400 1.31 -20.49 0.88
CA ILE A 400 0.69 -19.19 1.15
C ILE A 400 0.07 -19.15 2.55
N GLU A 401 -0.68 -20.19 2.94
CA GLU A 401 -1.28 -20.32 4.28
C GLU A 401 -0.20 -20.31 5.38
N THR A 402 0.91 -21.02 5.16
CA THR A 402 2.02 -21.06 6.12
C THR A 402 2.69 -19.70 6.27
N VAL A 403 2.97 -19.02 5.16
CA VAL A 403 3.51 -17.65 5.17
C VAL A 403 2.52 -16.69 5.82
N GLY A 404 1.22 -16.82 5.54
CA GLY A 404 0.16 -16.04 6.16
C GLY A 404 0.11 -16.23 7.67
N THR A 405 0.19 -17.48 8.16
CA THR A 405 0.23 -17.80 9.59
C THR A 405 1.47 -17.20 10.26
N LEU A 406 2.63 -17.31 9.65
CA LEU A 406 3.86 -16.68 10.14
C LEU A 406 3.69 -15.16 10.23
N ALA A 407 3.15 -14.54 9.19
CA ALA A 407 2.97 -13.09 9.12
C ALA A 407 1.93 -12.56 10.12
N HIS A 408 0.77 -13.24 10.21
CA HIS A 408 -0.35 -12.78 11.04
C HIS A 408 -0.13 -13.11 12.53
N THR A 409 0.28 -14.32 12.84
CA THR A 409 0.42 -14.80 14.21
C THR A 409 1.86 -14.71 14.70
N GLY A 410 2.81 -15.25 13.93
CA GLY A 410 4.20 -15.35 14.34
C GLY A 410 4.91 -14.01 14.45
N MET A 411 4.54 -13.02 13.63
CA MET A 411 5.16 -11.69 13.63
C MET A 411 4.41 -10.64 14.45
N ALA A 412 3.36 -11.00 15.18
CA ALA A 412 2.57 -10.05 15.98
C ALA A 412 3.43 -9.39 17.09
N ASP A 413 4.30 -10.15 17.77
CA ASP A 413 5.25 -9.60 18.75
C ASP A 413 6.32 -8.73 18.07
N THR A 414 6.79 -9.14 16.91
CA THR A 414 7.74 -8.37 16.10
C THR A 414 7.15 -7.01 15.74
N ASP A 415 5.88 -6.94 15.35
CA ASP A 415 5.20 -5.69 15.04
C ASP A 415 5.12 -4.76 16.26
N ARG A 416 4.73 -5.30 17.43
CA ARG A 416 4.72 -4.54 18.70
C ARG A 416 6.10 -4.00 19.06
N GLN A 417 7.14 -4.82 18.86
CA GLN A 417 8.51 -4.43 19.17
C GLN A 417 9.02 -3.34 18.24
N ILE A 418 8.70 -3.43 16.92
CA ILE A 418 9.03 -2.38 15.95
C ILE A 418 8.39 -1.05 16.37
N VAL A 419 7.10 -1.05 16.72
CA VAL A 419 6.40 0.17 17.17
C VAL A 419 7.09 0.76 18.42
N ARG A 420 7.44 -0.09 19.42
CA ARG A 420 8.12 0.35 20.62
C ARG A 420 9.46 1.01 20.30
N LEU A 421 10.33 0.34 19.53
CA LEU A 421 11.62 0.89 19.13
C LEU A 421 11.49 2.21 18.35
N MET A 422 10.48 2.35 17.52
CA MET A 422 10.23 3.61 16.81
C MET A 422 9.73 4.74 17.71
N MET A 423 9.22 4.44 18.90
CA MET A 423 8.75 5.46 19.84
C MET A 423 9.85 5.92 20.83
N GLU A 424 10.93 5.16 20.97
CA GLU A 424 12.06 5.47 21.84
C GLU A 424 12.95 6.62 21.31
N ASP A 425 12.84 6.95 20.00
CA ASP A 425 13.51 8.08 19.31
C ASP A 425 12.62 9.34 19.25
#